data_b0c443eb0e989e19fec6275f91137d5d
#
_entry.id   b0c443eb0e989e19fec6275f91137d5d
#
_cell.length_a   1.000
_cell.length_b   1.000
_cell.length_c   1.000
_cell.angle_alpha   90.00
_cell.angle_beta   90.00
_cell.angle_gamma   90.00
#
_symmetry.space_group_name_H-M   'P 1'
#
loop_
_entity.id
_entity.type
_entity.pdbx_description
1 polymer ?
#
loop_
_entity_poly.entity_id
_entity_poly.type
_entity_poly.pdbx_seq_one_letter_code
_entity_poly.pdbx_strand_id
1 'polypeptide(L)'
;MQIVQIEMIVAVAENGVIGNQGDMPWRLPGDLAHFKEITMGCPVIMGRRTWSSIGRALPGRKNIVLSRQASGFEPALPQEVALAPSPEAALALCADAPRAMIIGGGEIYRIFEAQAARIHLTRVHAEPSGDTHFAPADPDAWQETETTFRAAGEKDSADYSFVTLERKAL
;
A
#
# COMPACT_ATOMS: atom_id res chain seq x y z
N MET A 1 -2.29 21.26 -16.52
CA MET A 1 -1.62 19.94 -16.28
C MET A 1 -2.07 19.39 -14.94
N GLN A 2 -2.63 18.20 -14.93
CA GLN A 2 -3.04 17.57 -13.68
C GLN A 2 -1.82 16.92 -13.04
N ILE A 3 -1.58 17.25 -11.76
CA ILE A 3 -0.53 16.61 -10.97
C ILE A 3 -1.20 15.47 -10.21
N VAL A 4 -0.69 14.25 -10.39
CA VAL A 4 -1.21 13.09 -9.68
C VAL A 4 -0.86 13.20 -8.19
N GLN A 5 -1.84 13.02 -7.32
CA GLN A 5 -1.63 12.99 -5.88
C GLN A 5 -1.18 11.58 -5.46
N ILE A 6 -0.06 11.51 -4.77
CA ILE A 6 0.46 10.23 -4.29
C ILE A 6 -0.11 9.95 -2.90
N GLU A 7 -0.73 8.79 -2.74
CA GLU A 7 -1.24 8.31 -1.46
C GLU A 7 -0.70 6.91 -1.21
N MET A 8 -0.48 6.60 0.06
CA MET A 8 -0.05 5.27 0.47
C MET A 8 -1.18 4.58 1.20
N ILE A 9 -1.26 3.25 1.07
CA ILE A 9 -2.18 2.44 1.84
C ILE A 9 -1.41 1.27 2.43
N VAL A 10 -1.50 1.09 3.75
CA VAL A 10 -0.71 0.12 4.48
C VAL A 10 -1.43 -0.34 5.74
N ALA A 11 -1.36 -1.64 6.05
CA ALA A 11 -1.81 -2.19 7.31
C ALA A 11 -0.58 -2.50 8.16
N VAL A 12 -0.55 -2.03 9.40
CA VAL A 12 0.62 -2.09 10.30
C VAL A 12 0.18 -2.57 11.66
N ALA A 13 0.84 -3.60 12.18
CA ALA A 13 0.64 -4.04 13.56
C ALA A 13 1.23 -3.04 14.55
N GLU A 14 0.86 -3.16 15.83
CA GLU A 14 1.34 -2.22 16.86
C GLU A 14 2.86 -2.25 17.05
N ASN A 15 3.50 -3.40 16.75
CA ASN A 15 4.96 -3.52 16.77
C ASN A 15 5.62 -3.12 15.45
N GLY A 16 4.86 -2.56 14.51
CA GLY A 16 5.39 -2.08 13.21
C GLY A 16 5.44 -3.13 12.12
N VAL A 17 5.06 -4.37 12.40
CA VAL A 17 5.11 -5.45 11.40
C VAL A 17 4.06 -5.24 10.32
N ILE A 18 4.47 -5.39 9.06
CA ILE A 18 3.57 -5.34 7.90
C ILE A 18 3.61 -6.63 7.09
N GLY A 19 4.56 -7.51 7.33
CA GLY A 19 4.67 -8.77 6.61
C GLY A 19 5.56 -9.77 7.31
N ASN A 20 5.37 -11.05 6.94
CA ASN A 20 6.18 -12.15 7.38
C ASN A 20 6.22 -13.21 6.27
N GLN A 21 7.41 -13.49 5.77
CA GLN A 21 7.64 -14.48 4.71
C GLN A 21 6.74 -14.27 3.47
N GLY A 22 6.59 -13.00 3.07
CA GLY A 22 5.83 -12.64 1.87
C GLY A 22 4.31 -12.55 2.06
N ASP A 23 3.82 -12.67 3.28
CA ASP A 23 2.39 -12.61 3.57
C ASP A 23 2.13 -11.72 4.79
N MET A 24 0.88 -11.38 5.01
CA MET A 24 0.46 -10.64 6.19
C MET A 24 0.18 -11.61 7.34
N PRO A 25 0.71 -11.35 8.55
CA PRO A 25 0.54 -12.27 9.68
C PRO A 25 -0.80 -12.12 10.41
N TRP A 26 -1.83 -11.64 9.73
CA TRP A 26 -3.20 -11.51 10.24
C TRP A 26 -4.20 -11.81 9.13
N ARG A 27 -5.43 -12.01 9.55
CA ARG A 27 -6.55 -12.19 8.63
C ARG A 27 -7.64 -11.17 8.98
N LEU A 28 -7.89 -10.21 8.10
CA LEU A 28 -8.83 -9.11 8.31
C LEU A 28 -9.67 -8.88 7.03
N PRO A 29 -10.74 -9.66 6.83
CA PRO A 29 -11.59 -9.48 5.64
C PRO A 29 -12.14 -8.05 5.49
N GLY A 30 -12.45 -7.38 6.61
CA GLY A 30 -12.90 -5.99 6.59
C GLY A 30 -11.85 -5.02 6.09
N ASP A 31 -10.57 -5.29 6.37
CA ASP A 31 -9.47 -4.49 5.86
C ASP A 31 -9.27 -4.71 4.37
N LEU A 32 -9.42 -5.94 3.88
CA LEU A 32 -9.36 -6.23 2.45
C LEU A 32 -10.47 -5.50 1.68
N ALA A 33 -11.67 -5.43 2.24
CA ALA A 33 -12.78 -4.68 1.65
C ALA A 33 -12.49 -3.18 1.62
N HIS A 34 -11.91 -2.65 2.69
CA HIS A 34 -11.48 -1.25 2.78
C HIS A 34 -10.41 -0.92 1.75
N PHE A 35 -9.39 -1.78 1.62
CA PHE A 35 -8.35 -1.65 0.61
C PHE A 35 -8.94 -1.58 -0.80
N LYS A 36 -9.87 -2.48 -1.11
CA LYS A 36 -10.53 -2.51 -2.40
C LYS A 36 -11.29 -1.20 -2.66
N GLU A 37 -12.04 -0.73 -1.67
CA GLU A 37 -12.83 0.50 -1.78
C GLU A 37 -11.93 1.72 -2.04
N ILE A 38 -10.84 1.87 -1.26
CA ILE A 38 -9.94 3.01 -1.36
C ILE A 38 -9.19 3.01 -2.70
N THR A 39 -8.77 1.85 -3.18
CA THR A 39 -7.94 1.76 -4.38
C THR A 39 -8.72 1.63 -5.69
N MET A 40 -10.02 1.30 -5.62
CA MET A 40 -10.81 1.06 -6.83
C MET A 40 -10.79 2.27 -7.77
N GLY A 41 -10.52 2.00 -9.05
CA GLY A 41 -10.45 3.05 -10.07
C GLY A 41 -9.13 3.82 -10.09
N CYS A 42 -8.21 3.57 -9.17
CA CYS A 42 -6.92 4.25 -9.12
C CYS A 42 -5.82 3.36 -9.68
N PRO A 43 -4.76 3.94 -10.28
CA PRO A 43 -3.54 3.18 -10.51
C PRO A 43 -2.95 2.74 -9.18
N VAL A 44 -2.46 1.50 -9.13
CA VAL A 44 -1.77 0.95 -7.94
C VAL A 44 -0.34 0.64 -8.31
N ILE A 45 0.60 1.11 -7.49
CA ILE A 45 2.03 0.88 -7.67
C ILE A 45 2.51 -0.05 -6.59
N MET A 46 3.16 -1.13 -6.99
CA MET A 46 3.64 -2.19 -6.10
C MET A 46 5.04 -2.63 -6.47
N GLY A 47 5.74 -3.22 -5.52
CA GLY A 47 7.00 -3.86 -5.78
C GLY A 47 6.80 -5.31 -6.26
N ARG A 48 7.90 -5.92 -6.66
CA ARG A 48 7.95 -7.29 -7.17
C ARG A 48 7.39 -8.30 -6.17
N ARG A 49 7.78 -8.19 -4.89
CA ARG A 49 7.33 -9.12 -3.85
C ARG A 49 5.84 -9.02 -3.59
N THR A 50 5.30 -7.80 -3.64
CA THR A 50 3.86 -7.58 -3.48
C THR A 50 3.10 -8.20 -4.65
N TRP A 51 3.61 -8.06 -5.87
CA TRP A 51 3.05 -8.74 -7.02
C TRP A 51 2.97 -10.25 -6.81
N SER A 52 4.08 -10.87 -6.36
CA SER A 52 4.12 -12.31 -6.10
C SER A 52 3.14 -12.74 -5.00
N SER A 53 3.00 -11.92 -3.97
CA SER A 53 2.09 -12.18 -2.85
C SER A 53 0.62 -12.12 -3.28
N ILE A 54 0.25 -11.11 -4.04
CA ILE A 54 -1.13 -10.96 -4.54
C ILE A 54 -1.42 -12.04 -5.59
N GLY A 55 -0.46 -12.32 -6.47
CA GLY A 55 -0.53 -13.43 -7.43
C GLY A 55 -1.38 -13.18 -8.66
N ARG A 56 -1.97 -11.98 -8.80
CA ARG A 56 -2.80 -11.62 -9.95
C ARG A 56 -2.97 -10.11 -10.03
N ALA A 57 -3.40 -9.63 -11.20
CA ALA A 57 -3.77 -8.22 -11.35
C ALA A 57 -5.02 -7.91 -10.51
N LEU A 58 -5.03 -6.74 -9.89
CA LEU A 58 -6.18 -6.26 -9.13
C LEU A 58 -7.21 -5.69 -10.10
N PRO A 59 -8.44 -6.24 -10.15
CA PRO A 59 -9.45 -5.80 -11.11
C PRO A 59 -9.87 -4.35 -10.89
N GLY A 60 -10.18 -3.65 -11.99
CA GLY A 60 -10.70 -2.27 -11.93
C GLY A 60 -9.66 -1.23 -11.60
N ARG A 61 -8.39 -1.60 -11.62
CA ARG A 61 -7.26 -0.71 -11.29
C ARG A 61 -6.14 -0.94 -12.29
N LYS A 62 -5.42 0.12 -12.65
CA LYS A 62 -4.21 -0.02 -13.46
C LYS A 62 -3.10 -0.53 -12.55
N ASN A 63 -2.62 -1.73 -12.81
CA ASN A 63 -1.57 -2.36 -12.01
C ASN A 63 -0.20 -2.00 -12.57
N ILE A 64 0.68 -1.45 -11.73
CA ILE A 64 2.02 -1.04 -12.10
C ILE A 64 2.99 -1.70 -11.13
N VAL A 65 3.94 -2.47 -11.66
CA VAL A 65 5.00 -3.09 -10.88
C VAL A 65 6.28 -2.28 -11.08
N LEU A 66 6.85 -1.78 -9.99
CA LEU A 66 8.10 -1.05 -9.99
C LEU A 66 9.24 -2.04 -9.72
N SER A 67 10.10 -2.25 -10.71
CA SER A 67 11.24 -3.16 -10.57
C SER A 67 12.32 -2.80 -11.59
N ARG A 68 13.58 -2.89 -11.16
CA ARG A 68 14.73 -2.74 -12.07
C ARG A 68 14.92 -3.97 -12.94
N GLN A 69 14.41 -5.13 -12.49
CA GLN A 69 14.50 -6.38 -13.26
C GLN A 69 13.30 -6.51 -14.18
N ALA A 70 13.55 -6.84 -15.44
CA ALA A 70 12.51 -6.94 -16.46
C ALA A 70 11.92 -8.36 -16.60
N SER A 71 12.43 -9.34 -15.86
CA SER A 71 12.02 -10.75 -16.02
C SER A 71 12.04 -11.48 -14.67
N GLY A 72 11.59 -12.73 -14.69
CA GLY A 72 11.62 -13.56 -13.49
C GLY A 72 10.47 -13.31 -12.53
N PHE A 73 9.37 -12.71 -13.00
CA PHE A 73 8.19 -12.50 -12.16
C PHE A 73 7.41 -13.82 -12.00
N GLU A 74 6.96 -14.07 -10.76
CA GLU A 74 6.12 -15.23 -10.44
C GLU A 74 4.87 -14.75 -9.67
N PRO A 75 3.67 -14.87 -10.27
CA PRO A 75 3.45 -15.27 -11.65
C PRO A 75 3.98 -14.26 -12.65
N ALA A 76 4.15 -14.67 -13.91
CA ALA A 76 4.59 -13.77 -14.98
C ALA A 76 3.62 -12.60 -15.11
N LEU A 77 4.14 -11.41 -15.48
CA LEU A 77 3.30 -10.23 -15.65
C LEU A 77 2.39 -10.39 -16.88
N PRO A 78 1.06 -10.33 -16.71
CA PRO A 78 0.17 -10.33 -17.85
C PRO A 78 0.28 -9.01 -18.63
N GLN A 79 -0.22 -9.01 -19.87
CA GLN A 79 -0.09 -7.87 -20.76
C GLN A 79 -0.68 -6.57 -20.18
N GLU A 80 -1.75 -6.68 -19.40
CA GLU A 80 -2.43 -5.52 -18.81
C GLU A 80 -1.70 -4.91 -17.62
N VAL A 81 -0.65 -5.57 -17.11
CA VAL A 81 0.16 -5.05 -15.99
C VAL A 81 1.38 -4.34 -16.55
N ALA A 82 1.56 -3.09 -16.17
CA ALA A 82 2.70 -2.30 -16.61
C ALA A 82 3.92 -2.54 -15.71
N LEU A 83 5.08 -2.57 -16.33
CA LEU A 83 6.36 -2.63 -15.64
C LEU A 83 7.03 -1.26 -15.71
N ALA A 84 7.42 -0.71 -14.58
CA ALA A 84 8.13 0.56 -14.50
C ALA A 84 9.53 0.32 -13.92
N PRO A 85 10.60 0.75 -14.61
CA PRO A 85 11.97 0.53 -14.12
C PRO A 85 12.43 1.57 -13.09
N SER A 86 11.67 2.64 -12.89
CA SER A 86 12.00 3.72 -11.96
C SER A 86 10.74 4.33 -11.36
N PRO A 87 10.86 5.01 -10.20
CA PRO A 87 9.72 5.73 -9.62
C PRO A 87 9.13 6.76 -10.58
N GLU A 88 9.97 7.47 -11.32
CA GLU A 88 9.55 8.48 -12.28
C GLU A 88 8.73 7.84 -13.42
N ALA A 89 9.17 6.69 -13.91
CA ALA A 89 8.44 5.94 -14.93
C ALA A 89 7.08 5.46 -14.40
N ALA A 90 7.03 5.00 -13.14
CA ALA A 90 5.79 4.57 -12.52
C ALA A 90 4.79 5.74 -12.43
N LEU A 91 5.24 6.91 -11.98
CA LEU A 91 4.38 8.10 -11.87
C LEU A 91 3.92 8.60 -13.25
N ALA A 92 4.78 8.50 -14.26
CA ALA A 92 4.38 8.87 -15.61
C ALA A 92 3.22 8.01 -16.13
N LEU A 93 3.15 6.74 -15.72
CA LEU A 93 2.03 5.86 -16.06
C LEU A 93 0.73 6.24 -15.34
N CYS A 94 0.79 7.10 -14.33
CA CYS A 94 -0.36 7.58 -13.56
C CYS A 94 -0.82 8.98 -13.98
N ALA A 95 -0.22 9.57 -15.00
CA ALA A 95 -0.40 11.00 -15.33
C ALA A 95 -1.87 11.40 -15.57
N ASP A 96 -2.70 10.47 -16.03
CA ASP A 96 -4.11 10.74 -16.34
C ASP A 96 -5.05 10.54 -15.14
N ALA A 97 -4.51 10.13 -14.00
CA ALA A 97 -5.31 9.83 -12.82
C ALA A 97 -5.18 10.94 -11.76
N PRO A 98 -6.24 11.23 -10.99
CA PRO A 98 -6.13 12.19 -9.89
C PRO A 98 -5.26 11.69 -8.74
N ARG A 99 -5.23 10.37 -8.50
CA ARG A 99 -4.48 9.75 -7.40
C ARG A 99 -3.75 8.51 -7.86
N ALA A 100 -2.56 8.29 -7.33
CA ALA A 100 -1.81 7.04 -7.47
C ALA A 100 -1.68 6.41 -6.09
N MET A 101 -2.00 5.13 -5.97
CA MET A 101 -2.01 4.41 -4.70
C MET A 101 -0.78 3.52 -4.58
N ILE A 102 0.07 3.81 -3.61
CA ILE A 102 1.27 3.02 -3.32
C ILE A 102 0.85 1.91 -2.35
N ILE A 103 0.98 0.66 -2.78
CA ILE A 103 0.43 -0.48 -2.04
C ILE A 103 1.48 -1.42 -1.43
N GLY A 104 2.77 -1.08 -1.57
CA GLY A 104 3.83 -1.79 -0.85
C GLY A 104 4.78 -2.56 -1.76
N GLY A 105 5.71 -3.22 -1.21
CA GLY A 105 5.99 -3.35 0.23
C GLY A 105 6.88 -2.26 0.81
N GLY A 106 7.60 -2.63 1.87
CA GLY A 106 8.35 -1.68 2.68
C GLY A 106 9.31 -0.79 1.90
N GLU A 107 10.04 -1.36 0.94
CA GLU A 107 10.95 -0.59 0.09
C GLU A 107 10.19 0.42 -0.77
N ILE A 108 9.06 0.03 -1.33
CA ILE A 108 8.25 0.90 -2.19
C ILE A 108 7.62 2.03 -1.37
N TYR A 109 7.17 1.76 -0.15
CA TYR A 109 6.71 2.82 0.75
C TYR A 109 7.81 3.84 1.02
N ARG A 110 9.04 3.40 1.28
CA ARG A 110 10.16 4.30 1.53
C ARG A 110 10.49 5.19 0.34
N ILE A 111 10.38 4.64 -0.87
CA ILE A 111 10.66 5.40 -2.10
C ILE A 111 9.70 6.58 -2.26
N PHE A 112 8.41 6.38 -1.97
CA PHE A 112 7.37 7.37 -2.27
C PHE A 112 6.93 8.21 -1.08
N GLU A 113 7.32 7.86 0.14
CA GLU A 113 6.79 8.54 1.34
C GLU A 113 6.99 10.05 1.32
N ALA A 114 8.17 10.53 0.90
CA ALA A 114 8.46 11.97 0.87
C ALA A 114 7.52 12.74 -0.05
N GLN A 115 6.95 12.09 -1.05
CA GLN A 115 6.05 12.69 -2.03
C GLN A 115 4.58 12.44 -1.71
N ALA A 116 4.28 11.57 -0.74
CA ALA A 116 2.90 11.20 -0.44
C ALA A 116 2.19 12.32 0.31
N ALA A 117 0.96 12.60 -0.09
CA ALA A 117 0.10 13.60 0.56
C ALA A 117 -0.74 12.97 1.68
N ARG A 118 -1.01 11.67 1.59
CA ARG A 118 -1.90 10.97 2.53
C ARG A 118 -1.46 9.52 2.70
N ILE A 119 -1.63 9.01 3.92
CA ILE A 119 -1.46 7.59 4.20
C ILE A 119 -2.77 7.05 4.76
N HIS A 120 -3.33 6.06 4.07
CA HIS A 120 -4.46 5.27 4.59
C HIS A 120 -3.87 4.12 5.39
N LEU A 121 -3.84 4.28 6.70
CA LEU A 121 -3.21 3.34 7.62
C LEU A 121 -4.26 2.49 8.30
N THR A 122 -4.12 1.18 8.26
CA THR A 122 -4.89 0.29 9.12
C THR A 122 -3.96 -0.13 10.25
N ARG A 123 -4.31 0.27 11.48
CA ARG A 123 -3.56 -0.14 12.67
C ARG A 123 -4.16 -1.43 13.18
N VAL A 124 -3.40 -2.52 13.09
CA VAL A 124 -3.82 -3.84 13.56
C VAL A 124 -3.42 -3.97 15.03
N HIS A 125 -4.40 -4.16 15.90
CA HIS A 125 -4.17 -4.21 17.34
C HIS A 125 -3.67 -5.59 17.76
N ALA A 126 -2.45 -5.90 17.35
CA ALA A 126 -1.75 -7.15 17.62
C ALA A 126 -0.24 -6.91 17.49
N GLU A 127 0.54 -7.86 17.99
CA GLU A 127 2.01 -7.80 17.94
C GLU A 127 2.57 -9.11 17.38
N PRO A 128 2.26 -9.44 16.10
CA PRO A 128 2.77 -10.68 15.50
C PRO A 128 4.25 -10.61 15.24
N SER A 129 4.89 -11.77 15.07
CA SER A 129 6.24 -11.84 14.55
C SER A 129 6.23 -11.53 13.06
N GLY A 130 7.27 -10.88 12.57
CA GLY A 130 7.40 -10.57 11.15
C GLY A 130 8.79 -10.11 10.78
N ASP A 131 9.05 -10.13 9.49
CA ASP A 131 10.34 -9.77 8.91
C ASP A 131 10.32 -8.42 8.19
N THR A 132 9.15 -7.84 7.99
CA THR A 132 8.99 -6.57 7.27
C THR A 132 8.23 -5.60 8.17
N HIS A 133 8.75 -4.37 8.25
CA HIS A 133 8.23 -3.35 9.16
C HIS A 133 7.99 -2.05 8.39
N PHE A 134 7.04 -1.26 8.88
CA PHE A 134 6.79 0.09 8.39
C PHE A 134 6.57 1.03 9.57
N ALA A 135 7.20 2.19 9.50
CA ALA A 135 6.87 3.35 10.30
C ALA A 135 7.20 4.58 9.45
N PRO A 136 6.45 5.68 9.56
CA PRO A 136 6.80 6.89 8.84
C PRO A 136 8.23 7.31 9.15
N ALA A 137 9.00 7.64 8.10
CA ALA A 137 10.39 8.06 8.25
C ALA A 137 10.49 9.39 9.00
N ASP A 138 9.50 10.26 8.81
CA ASP A 138 9.38 11.53 9.51
C ASP A 138 7.99 11.61 10.12
N PRO A 139 7.80 11.06 11.36
CA PRO A 139 6.48 11.06 12.00
C PRO A 139 5.90 12.45 12.21
N ASP A 140 6.75 13.46 12.41
CA ASP A 140 6.30 14.83 12.64
C ASP A 140 5.71 15.48 11.39
N ALA A 141 5.94 14.92 10.21
CA ALA A 141 5.37 15.42 8.96
C ALA A 141 3.88 15.09 8.80
N TRP A 142 3.36 14.19 9.62
CA TRP A 142 2.02 13.64 9.46
C TRP A 142 1.08 14.07 10.58
N GLN A 143 -0.17 14.31 10.23
CA GLN A 143 -1.25 14.61 11.16
C GLN A 143 -2.35 13.56 11.01
N GLU A 144 -2.77 12.96 12.13
CA GLU A 144 -3.89 12.05 12.15
C GLU A 144 -5.19 12.86 12.07
N THR A 145 -5.92 12.71 10.96
CA THR A 145 -7.13 13.49 10.71
C THR A 145 -8.42 12.71 10.91
N GLU A 146 -8.34 11.38 10.87
CA GLU A 146 -9.51 10.53 11.03
C GLU A 146 -9.08 9.18 11.60
N THR A 147 -9.86 8.66 12.54
CA THR A 147 -9.64 7.33 13.13
C THR A 147 -10.97 6.67 13.39
N THR A 148 -11.13 5.43 12.90
CA THR A 148 -12.33 4.63 13.12
C THR A 148 -11.93 3.25 13.63
N PHE A 149 -12.31 2.93 14.87
CA PHE A 149 -12.08 1.61 15.47
C PHE A 149 -13.05 0.58 14.94
N ARG A 150 -12.56 -0.65 14.72
CA ARG A 150 -13.34 -1.81 14.34
C ARG A 150 -13.02 -2.98 15.25
N ALA A 151 -14.00 -3.45 16.01
CA ALA A 151 -13.85 -4.68 16.80
C ALA A 151 -13.77 -5.89 15.86
N ALA A 152 -12.96 -6.87 16.23
CA ALA A 152 -12.82 -8.10 15.45
C ALA A 152 -14.15 -8.84 15.35
N GLY A 153 -14.55 -9.16 14.11
CA GLY A 153 -15.66 -10.06 13.83
C GLY A 153 -15.17 -11.52 13.89
N GLU A 154 -16.06 -12.46 13.60
CA GLU A 154 -15.74 -13.90 13.68
C GLU A 154 -14.57 -14.31 12.81
N LYS A 155 -14.37 -13.63 11.66
CA LYS A 155 -13.33 -13.99 10.70
C LYS A 155 -12.07 -13.14 10.85
N ASP A 156 -12.08 -12.17 11.75
CA ASP A 156 -10.95 -11.27 11.98
C ASP A 156 -10.04 -11.82 13.08
N SER A 157 -8.73 -11.80 12.83
CA SER A 157 -7.75 -12.30 13.81
C SER A 157 -7.43 -11.27 14.91
N ALA A 158 -7.84 -10.02 14.75
CA ALA A 158 -7.58 -8.95 15.71
C ALA A 158 -8.53 -7.79 15.51
N ASP A 159 -8.65 -6.94 16.52
CA ASP A 159 -9.26 -5.62 16.38
C ASP A 159 -8.36 -4.75 15.51
N TYR A 160 -8.93 -3.74 14.87
CA TYR A 160 -8.16 -2.84 14.01
C TYR A 160 -8.80 -1.47 13.95
N SER A 161 -8.02 -0.47 13.50
CA SER A 161 -8.51 0.89 13.32
C SER A 161 -8.11 1.40 11.95
N PHE A 162 -9.03 2.04 11.25
CA PHE A 162 -8.72 2.78 10.03
C PHE A 162 -8.29 4.18 10.43
N VAL A 163 -7.10 4.57 10.02
CA VAL A 163 -6.47 5.84 10.37
C VAL A 163 -6.09 6.57 9.09
N THR A 164 -6.45 7.83 8.99
CA THR A 164 -5.99 8.67 7.89
C THR A 164 -4.93 9.62 8.41
N LEU A 165 -3.75 9.57 7.81
CA LEU A 165 -2.68 10.52 8.06
C LEU A 165 -2.58 11.47 6.87
N GLU A 166 -2.56 12.76 7.13
CA GLU A 166 -2.37 13.77 6.11
C GLU A 166 -1.07 14.53 6.38
N ARG A 167 -0.36 14.86 5.31
CA ARG A 167 0.87 15.63 5.44
C ARG A 167 0.54 17.02 5.96
N LYS A 168 1.25 17.44 7.00
CA LYS A 168 1.08 18.78 7.56
C LYS A 168 1.45 19.84 6.53
N ALA A 169 0.74 20.95 6.54
CA ALA A 169 1.09 22.11 5.73
C ALA A 169 2.45 22.68 6.19
N LEU A 170 3.23 23.14 5.23
CA LEU A 170 4.50 23.81 5.51
C LEU A 170 4.27 25.24 6.02
#